data_13155d36b5d078fb7c789c27f4298344
#
_entry.id   13155d36b5d078fb7c789c27f4298344
#
_cell.length_a   1.000
_cell.length_b   1.000
_cell.length_c   1.000
_cell.angle_alpha   90.00
_cell.angle_beta   90.00
_cell.angle_gamma   90.00
#
_symmetry.space_group_name_H-M   'P 1'
#
loop_
_entity.id
_entity.type
_entity.pdbx_description
1 polymer ?
#
loop_
_entity_poly.entity_id
_entity_poly.type
_entity_poly.pdbx_seq_one_letter_code
_entity_poly.pdbx_strand_id
1 'polypeptide(L)'
;SKDLISRLNEGPVLCAEGYLFAMERRGYLQAGAFVPEVVLEHPEVVSQLHREFIRAGSDVVQAFTYYGHREKLRIIGKENLLEPLQKNALKIAKDARNEFKDLDLLVCGDVANTNIYDPNDKKSNIECQKMFEEQVMWAKEAGVDFIVAETITWLEEAKIALKVIKEAGLIAVSNLSIKKGDKTRDNYTPEDSCKILEDNGADV
;
A
#
# COMPACT_ATOMS: atom_id res chain seq x y z
N SER A 1 -10.46 19.70 -3.69
CA SER A 1 -9.06 19.22 -3.60
C SER A 1 -8.65 18.64 -4.94
N LYS A 2 -7.41 18.90 -5.34
CA LYS A 2 -6.84 18.35 -6.58
C LYS A 2 -6.47 16.89 -6.34
N ASP A 3 -6.77 16.01 -7.29
CA ASP A 3 -6.34 14.62 -7.27
C ASP A 3 -4.81 14.48 -7.46
N LEU A 4 -4.30 13.25 -7.30
CA LEU A 4 -2.88 12.96 -7.44
C LEU A 4 -2.32 13.38 -8.80
N ILE A 5 -3.02 13.08 -9.89
CA ILE A 5 -2.54 13.34 -11.26
C ILE A 5 -2.45 14.84 -11.52
N SER A 6 -3.47 15.59 -11.11
CA SER A 6 -3.46 17.05 -11.23
C SER A 6 -2.28 17.68 -10.49
N ARG A 7 -1.95 17.15 -9.29
CA ARG A 7 -0.80 17.64 -8.51
C ARG A 7 0.53 17.31 -9.17
N LEU A 8 0.70 16.08 -9.68
CA LEU A 8 1.92 15.65 -10.36
C LEU A 8 2.21 16.46 -11.63
N ASN A 9 1.17 16.96 -12.29
CA ASN A 9 1.32 17.86 -13.42
C ASN A 9 1.81 19.27 -13.03
N GLU A 10 1.70 19.64 -11.75
CA GLU A 10 2.15 20.93 -11.23
C GLU A 10 3.53 20.85 -10.54
N GLY A 11 3.92 19.67 -10.08
CA GLY A 11 5.18 19.47 -9.37
C GLY A 11 5.27 18.14 -8.62
N PRO A 12 6.30 17.97 -7.82
CA PRO A 12 6.48 16.77 -7.02
C PRO A 12 5.41 16.65 -5.92
N VAL A 13 5.00 15.42 -5.63
CA VAL A 13 4.11 15.08 -4.51
C VAL A 13 4.89 14.22 -3.52
N LEU A 14 4.96 14.66 -2.27
CA LEU A 14 5.70 13.96 -1.21
C LEU A 14 4.78 12.98 -0.49
N CYS A 15 5.11 11.71 -0.57
CA CYS A 15 4.44 10.64 0.17
C CYS A 15 5.24 10.27 1.41
N ALA A 16 4.56 10.16 2.54
CA ALA A 16 5.18 9.61 3.73
C ALA A 16 5.40 8.11 3.59
N GLU A 17 6.59 7.65 3.88
CA GLU A 17 6.99 6.24 3.89
C GLU A 17 7.88 5.93 5.09
N GLY A 18 8.22 4.65 5.26
CA GLY A 18 9.09 4.23 6.36
C GLY A 18 8.38 4.02 7.69
N TYR A 19 7.08 3.80 7.68
CA TYR A 19 6.28 3.50 8.88
C TYR A 19 6.82 2.28 9.65
N LEU A 20 7.15 1.21 8.93
CA LEU A 20 7.73 0.00 9.50
C LEU A 20 8.98 0.30 10.33
N PHE A 21 9.96 0.96 9.73
CA PHE A 21 11.22 1.27 10.41
C PHE A 21 11.06 2.28 11.55
N ALA A 22 10.14 3.22 11.42
CA ALA A 22 9.84 4.16 12.49
C ALA A 22 9.25 3.45 13.70
N MET A 23 8.30 2.53 13.48
CA MET A 23 7.69 1.74 14.56
C MET A 23 8.68 0.76 15.20
N GLU A 24 9.53 0.13 14.38
CA GLU A 24 10.59 -0.77 14.88
C GLU A 24 11.57 -0.02 15.77
N ARG A 25 12.08 1.13 15.34
CA ARG A 25 13.00 1.96 16.14
C ARG A 25 12.38 2.46 17.44
N ARG A 26 11.06 2.60 17.49
CA ARG A 26 10.31 3.01 18.68
C ARG A 26 9.93 1.83 19.59
N GLY A 27 10.24 0.59 19.17
CA GLY A 27 9.97 -0.62 19.95
C GLY A 27 8.55 -1.15 19.86
N TYR A 28 7.75 -0.71 18.88
CA TYR A 28 6.35 -1.14 18.73
C TYR A 28 6.15 -2.34 17.80
N LEU A 29 7.19 -2.79 17.12
CA LEU A 29 7.18 -4.01 16.32
C LEU A 29 8.60 -4.55 16.13
N GLN A 30 8.68 -5.83 15.72
CA GLN A 30 9.93 -6.50 15.40
C GLN A 30 9.97 -6.83 13.90
N ALA A 31 11.15 -6.64 13.28
CA ALA A 31 11.40 -7.09 11.91
C ALA A 31 11.31 -8.62 11.83
N GLY A 32 10.77 -9.14 10.72
CA GLY A 32 10.65 -10.57 10.47
C GLY A 32 9.21 -11.00 10.21
N ALA A 33 8.51 -11.49 11.21
CA ALA A 33 7.09 -11.87 11.09
C ALA A 33 6.15 -10.65 11.21
N PHE A 34 6.49 -9.58 10.48
CA PHE A 34 5.79 -8.31 10.60
C PHE A 34 4.36 -8.38 10.06
N VAL A 35 3.45 -7.92 10.87
CA VAL A 35 2.10 -7.47 10.51
C VAL A 35 1.80 -6.18 11.28
N PRO A 36 1.01 -5.24 10.75
CA PRO A 36 0.81 -3.93 11.38
C PRO A 36 -0.18 -3.96 12.55
N GLU A 37 -0.02 -4.89 13.49
CA GLU A 37 -0.88 -5.02 14.68
C GLU A 37 -0.89 -3.74 15.54
N VAL A 38 0.16 -2.93 15.43
CA VAL A 38 0.28 -1.64 16.11
C VAL A 38 -0.91 -0.71 15.84
N VAL A 39 -1.57 -0.83 14.69
CA VAL A 39 -2.77 -0.04 14.39
C VAL A 39 -3.98 -0.41 15.27
N LEU A 40 -3.97 -1.59 15.87
CA LEU A 40 -4.96 -2.05 16.84
C LEU A 40 -4.48 -1.88 18.29
N GLU A 41 -3.21 -2.19 18.56
CA GLU A 41 -2.63 -2.20 19.90
C GLU A 41 -2.24 -0.81 20.39
N HIS A 42 -1.73 0.04 19.48
CA HIS A 42 -1.24 1.38 19.78
C HIS A 42 -1.64 2.39 18.67
N PRO A 43 -2.94 2.59 18.43
CA PRO A 43 -3.42 3.48 17.37
C PRO A 43 -2.96 4.94 17.56
N GLU A 44 -2.76 5.37 18.81
CA GLU A 44 -2.26 6.71 19.15
C GLU A 44 -0.84 6.96 18.63
N VAL A 45 -0.01 5.91 18.61
CA VAL A 45 1.38 6.00 18.10
C VAL A 45 1.39 6.12 16.59
N VAL A 46 0.53 5.39 15.90
CA VAL A 46 0.37 5.50 14.44
C VAL A 46 -0.17 6.88 14.06
N SER A 47 -1.18 7.35 14.78
CA SER A 47 -1.71 8.72 14.63
C SER A 47 -0.62 9.78 14.79
N GLN A 48 0.22 9.64 15.81
CA GLN A 48 1.33 10.57 16.07
C GLN A 48 2.34 10.56 14.94
N LEU A 49 2.67 9.39 14.39
CA LEU A 49 3.60 9.28 13.27
C LEU A 49 3.04 9.95 12.01
N HIS A 50 1.75 9.78 11.73
CA HIS A 50 1.09 10.53 10.63
C HIS A 50 1.23 12.04 10.80
N ARG A 51 0.98 12.56 12.02
CA ARG A 51 1.14 14.00 12.31
C ARG A 51 2.58 14.48 12.09
N GLU A 52 3.56 13.69 12.49
CA GLU A 52 4.98 14.01 12.29
C GLU A 52 5.33 14.11 10.81
N PHE A 53 4.88 13.17 9.99
CA PHE A 53 5.09 13.23 8.53
C PHE A 53 4.38 14.42 7.88
N ILE A 54 3.15 14.71 8.29
CA ILE A 54 2.42 15.89 7.77
C ILE A 54 3.18 17.17 8.12
N ARG A 55 3.63 17.32 9.37
CA ARG A 55 4.40 18.51 9.80
C ARG A 55 5.77 18.59 9.12
N ALA A 56 6.33 17.47 8.71
CA ALA A 56 7.58 17.43 7.95
C ALA A 56 7.39 17.81 6.46
N GLY A 57 6.14 17.98 6.00
CA GLY A 57 5.83 18.43 4.64
C GLY A 57 5.32 17.35 3.70
N SER A 58 4.85 16.22 4.21
CA SER A 58 4.22 15.20 3.37
C SER A 58 2.88 15.71 2.80
N ASP A 59 2.66 15.51 1.51
CA ASP A 59 1.40 15.84 0.82
C ASP A 59 0.37 14.72 0.91
N VAL A 60 0.83 13.51 1.23
CA VAL A 60 0.02 12.29 1.28
C VAL A 60 0.16 11.61 2.63
N VAL A 61 -0.96 11.20 3.19
CA VAL A 61 -1.03 10.33 4.37
C VAL A 61 -1.29 8.90 3.88
N GLN A 62 -0.35 8.00 4.11
CA GLN A 62 -0.49 6.59 3.72
C GLN A 62 -1.03 5.75 4.86
N ALA A 63 -2.12 5.03 4.64
CA ALA A 63 -2.64 4.10 5.62
C ALA A 63 -1.61 3.01 5.92
N PHE A 64 -1.34 2.75 7.21
CA PHE A 64 -0.33 1.77 7.61
C PHE A 64 -0.89 0.36 7.56
N THR A 65 -1.07 -0.16 6.35
CA THR A 65 -1.57 -1.51 6.04
C THR A 65 -0.49 -2.44 5.47
N TYR A 66 0.76 -2.01 5.41
CA TYR A 66 1.86 -2.79 4.86
C TYR A 66 1.93 -4.18 5.50
N TYR A 67 1.84 -5.23 4.67
CA TYR A 67 1.70 -6.63 5.09
C TYR A 67 0.48 -6.94 5.99
N GLY A 68 -0.48 -6.05 6.09
CA GLY A 68 -1.79 -6.31 6.68
C GLY A 68 -2.67 -7.11 5.73
N HIS A 69 -2.23 -8.29 5.32
CA HIS A 69 -2.96 -9.15 4.39
C HIS A 69 -3.10 -10.59 4.91
N ARG A 70 -3.99 -11.33 4.28
CA ARG A 70 -4.45 -12.64 4.74
C ARG A 70 -3.30 -13.63 4.97
N GLU A 71 -2.36 -13.74 4.05
CA GLU A 71 -1.26 -14.71 4.16
C GLU A 71 -0.33 -14.41 5.34
N LYS A 72 0.04 -13.16 5.54
CA LYS A 72 0.87 -12.77 6.69
C LYS A 72 0.19 -13.07 8.03
N LEU A 73 -1.11 -12.78 8.13
CA LEU A 73 -1.89 -13.07 9.33
C LEU A 73 -2.12 -14.57 9.52
N ARG A 74 -2.28 -15.34 8.43
CA ARG A 74 -2.40 -16.80 8.47
C ARG A 74 -1.16 -17.45 9.11
N ILE A 75 0.02 -17.00 8.73
CA ILE A 75 1.29 -17.54 9.24
C ILE A 75 1.39 -17.43 10.76
N ILE A 76 0.82 -16.40 11.34
CA ILE A 76 0.82 -16.17 12.80
C ILE A 76 -0.51 -16.54 13.47
N GLY A 77 -1.44 -17.16 12.75
CA GLY A 77 -2.73 -17.62 13.27
C GLY A 77 -3.70 -16.49 13.67
N LYS A 78 -3.62 -15.33 13.03
CA LYS A 78 -4.39 -14.13 13.38
C LYS A 78 -5.25 -13.59 12.22
N GLU A 79 -5.73 -14.44 11.34
CA GLU A 79 -6.55 -14.02 10.18
C GLU A 79 -7.82 -13.27 10.57
N ASN A 80 -8.36 -13.55 11.76
CA ASN A 80 -9.52 -12.84 12.29
C ASN A 80 -9.27 -11.34 12.55
N LEU A 81 -8.02 -10.91 12.58
CA LEU A 81 -7.65 -9.50 12.73
C LEU A 81 -7.59 -8.74 11.40
N LEU A 82 -7.68 -9.41 10.25
CA LEU A 82 -7.46 -8.80 8.94
C LEU A 82 -8.38 -7.59 8.70
N GLU A 83 -9.68 -7.76 8.78
CA GLU A 83 -10.64 -6.68 8.53
C GLU A 83 -10.55 -5.55 9.58
N PRO A 84 -10.54 -5.84 10.90
CA PRO A 84 -10.37 -4.79 11.90
C PRO A 84 -9.07 -4.00 11.73
N LEU A 85 -7.96 -4.68 11.41
CA LEU A 85 -6.67 -4.05 11.21
C LEU A 85 -6.68 -3.10 10.01
N GLN A 86 -7.18 -3.55 8.86
CA GLN A 86 -7.30 -2.76 7.64
C GLN A 86 -8.19 -1.53 7.86
N LYS A 87 -9.39 -1.74 8.40
CA LYS A 87 -10.34 -0.64 8.65
C LYS A 87 -9.80 0.37 9.64
N ASN A 88 -9.13 -0.08 10.70
CA ASN A 88 -8.57 0.83 11.69
C ASN A 88 -7.39 1.63 11.14
N ALA A 89 -6.49 1.01 10.38
CA ALA A 89 -5.39 1.70 9.72
C ALA A 89 -5.88 2.82 8.79
N LEU A 90 -6.89 2.52 7.98
CA LEU A 90 -7.52 3.49 7.08
C LEU A 90 -8.19 4.64 7.85
N LYS A 91 -8.90 4.30 8.92
CA LYS A 91 -9.52 5.30 9.81
C LYS A 91 -8.50 6.24 10.42
N ILE A 92 -7.42 5.70 10.99
CA ILE A 92 -6.34 6.49 11.63
C ILE A 92 -5.73 7.47 10.62
N ALA A 93 -5.45 7.04 9.39
CA ALA A 93 -4.90 7.90 8.35
C ALA A 93 -5.86 9.05 7.99
N LYS A 94 -7.13 8.75 7.82
CA LYS A 94 -8.16 9.77 7.51
C LYS A 94 -8.36 10.75 8.67
N ASP A 95 -8.40 10.26 9.89
CA ASP A 95 -8.55 11.11 11.07
C ASP A 95 -7.35 12.06 11.21
N ALA A 96 -6.12 11.56 11.03
CA ALA A 96 -4.92 12.37 11.05
C ALA A 96 -4.95 13.48 9.96
N ARG A 97 -5.32 13.13 8.72
CA ARG A 97 -5.52 14.13 7.66
C ARG A 97 -6.53 15.22 8.07
N ASN A 98 -7.65 14.81 8.65
CA ASN A 98 -8.75 15.73 9.00
C ASN A 98 -8.41 16.71 10.12
N GLU A 99 -7.35 16.45 10.90
CA GLU A 99 -6.84 17.39 11.90
C GLU A 99 -6.17 18.62 11.26
N PHE A 100 -5.67 18.51 10.02
CA PHE A 100 -4.95 19.56 9.30
C PHE A 100 -5.82 20.20 8.21
N LYS A 101 -6.89 20.89 8.63
CA LYS A 101 -7.91 21.44 7.74
C LYS A 101 -7.39 22.50 6.75
N ASP A 102 -6.30 23.15 7.11
CA ASP A 102 -5.68 24.19 6.29
C ASP A 102 -4.73 23.65 5.23
N LEU A 103 -4.48 22.33 5.25
CA LEU A 103 -3.65 21.63 4.28
C LEU A 103 -4.53 20.77 3.36
N ASP A 104 -4.21 20.83 2.06
CA ASP A 104 -4.88 20.00 1.06
C ASP A 104 -4.17 18.66 0.91
N LEU A 105 -4.36 17.76 1.88
CA LEU A 105 -3.71 16.46 1.96
C LEU A 105 -4.52 15.37 1.28
N LEU A 106 -3.83 14.44 0.61
CA LEU A 106 -4.39 13.19 0.10
C LEU A 106 -4.21 12.05 1.11
N VAL A 107 -5.07 11.05 1.02
CA VAL A 107 -4.92 9.77 1.75
C VAL A 107 -4.81 8.66 0.73
N CYS A 108 -3.79 7.81 0.85
CA CYS A 108 -3.67 6.62 0.02
C CYS A 108 -3.83 5.34 0.81
N GLY A 109 -4.39 4.34 0.14
CA GLY A 109 -4.32 2.95 0.54
C GLY A 109 -3.00 2.33 0.08
N ASP A 110 -2.64 1.21 0.67
CA ASP A 110 -1.42 0.48 0.37
C ASP A 110 -1.71 -1.02 0.26
N VAL A 111 -1.21 -1.65 -0.80
CA VAL A 111 -1.15 -3.10 -0.96
C VAL A 111 0.27 -3.50 -1.30
N ALA A 112 0.72 -4.63 -0.78
CA ALA A 112 2.06 -5.15 -0.99
C ALA A 112 2.02 -6.55 -1.61
N ASN A 113 3.19 -7.09 -1.95
CA ASN A 113 3.34 -8.45 -2.45
C ASN A 113 2.63 -9.46 -1.52
N THR A 114 1.96 -10.44 -2.12
CA THR A 114 1.12 -11.41 -1.40
C THR A 114 1.91 -12.53 -0.71
N ASN A 115 3.14 -12.78 -1.14
CA ASN A 115 4.02 -13.90 -0.74
C ASN A 115 3.50 -15.29 -1.17
N ILE A 116 2.41 -15.36 -1.94
CA ILE A 116 1.86 -16.63 -2.45
C ILE A 116 1.90 -16.73 -3.97
N TYR A 117 2.33 -15.66 -4.67
CA TYR A 117 2.42 -15.70 -6.12
C TYR A 117 3.44 -16.74 -6.59
N ASP A 118 2.99 -17.66 -7.47
CA ASP A 118 3.81 -18.66 -8.12
C ASP A 118 3.52 -18.65 -9.62
N PRO A 119 4.50 -18.33 -10.48
CA PRO A 119 4.32 -18.30 -11.93
C PRO A 119 3.96 -19.65 -12.54
N ASN A 120 4.22 -20.75 -11.83
CA ASN A 120 3.94 -22.12 -12.27
C ASN A 120 2.58 -22.64 -11.78
N ASP A 121 1.90 -21.92 -10.90
CA ASP A 121 0.59 -22.29 -10.37
C ASP A 121 -0.45 -21.24 -10.70
N LYS A 122 -1.32 -21.54 -11.66
CA LYS A 122 -2.43 -20.64 -12.04
C LYS A 122 -3.43 -20.36 -10.91
N LYS A 123 -3.52 -21.26 -9.91
CA LYS A 123 -4.38 -21.04 -8.75
C LYS A 123 -3.84 -19.89 -7.90
N SER A 124 -2.52 -19.72 -7.84
CA SER A 124 -1.92 -18.60 -7.10
C SER A 124 -2.38 -17.25 -7.63
N ASN A 125 -2.58 -17.10 -8.94
CA ASN A 125 -3.08 -15.84 -9.53
C ASN A 125 -4.47 -15.49 -9.00
N ILE A 126 -5.35 -16.49 -8.88
CA ILE A 126 -6.71 -16.33 -8.36
C ILE A 126 -6.67 -15.93 -6.88
N GLU A 127 -5.82 -16.59 -6.10
CA GLU A 127 -5.67 -16.30 -4.68
C GLU A 127 -5.04 -14.90 -4.45
N CYS A 128 -4.03 -14.51 -5.24
CA CYS A 128 -3.47 -13.16 -5.22
C CYS A 128 -4.55 -12.11 -5.54
N GLN A 129 -5.35 -12.34 -6.58
CA GLN A 129 -6.43 -11.43 -6.95
C GLN A 129 -7.42 -11.25 -5.81
N LYS A 130 -7.88 -12.32 -5.18
CA LYS A 130 -8.79 -12.24 -4.02
C LYS A 130 -8.21 -11.46 -2.86
N MET A 131 -6.92 -11.67 -2.56
CA MET A 131 -6.24 -10.92 -1.51
C MET A 131 -6.17 -9.43 -1.82
N PHE A 132 -5.90 -9.04 -3.04
CA PHE A 132 -5.93 -7.63 -3.44
C PHE A 132 -7.35 -7.06 -3.45
N GLU A 133 -8.34 -7.81 -3.92
CA GLU A 133 -9.74 -7.37 -3.96
C GLU A 133 -10.28 -7.00 -2.58
N GLU A 134 -10.06 -7.82 -1.56
CA GLU A 134 -10.55 -7.50 -0.20
C GLU A 134 -9.89 -6.24 0.37
N GLN A 135 -8.59 -6.07 0.19
CA GLN A 135 -7.87 -4.88 0.67
C GLN A 135 -8.28 -3.61 -0.08
N VAL A 136 -8.39 -3.69 -1.40
CA VAL A 136 -8.82 -2.57 -2.25
C VAL A 136 -10.26 -2.17 -1.95
N MET A 137 -11.14 -3.14 -1.68
CA MET A 137 -12.52 -2.87 -1.29
C MET A 137 -12.59 -2.04 -0.01
N TRP A 138 -11.88 -2.41 1.05
CA TRP A 138 -11.86 -1.64 2.29
C TRP A 138 -11.27 -0.24 2.11
N ALA A 139 -10.20 -0.11 1.31
CA ALA A 139 -9.63 1.19 0.99
C ALA A 139 -10.63 2.08 0.22
N LYS A 140 -11.34 1.53 -0.76
CA LYS A 140 -12.39 2.23 -1.51
C LYS A 140 -13.54 2.66 -0.60
N GLU A 141 -14.02 1.78 0.26
CA GLU A 141 -15.08 2.09 1.24
C GLU A 141 -14.65 3.21 2.20
N ALA A 142 -13.39 3.23 2.60
CA ALA A 142 -12.81 4.30 3.40
C ALA A 142 -12.69 5.62 2.64
N GLY A 143 -12.79 5.62 1.31
CA GLY A 143 -12.70 6.81 0.48
C GLY A 143 -11.28 7.35 0.34
N VAL A 144 -10.30 6.47 0.11
CA VAL A 144 -8.93 6.88 -0.23
C VAL A 144 -8.89 7.56 -1.60
N ASP A 145 -7.92 8.44 -1.79
CA ASP A 145 -7.75 9.19 -3.04
C ASP A 145 -7.07 8.35 -4.13
N PHE A 146 -6.20 7.42 -3.73
CA PHE A 146 -5.51 6.48 -4.62
C PHE A 146 -4.94 5.28 -3.83
N ILE A 147 -4.41 4.30 -4.53
CA ILE A 147 -3.75 3.13 -3.92
C ILE A 147 -2.34 2.98 -4.50
N VAL A 148 -1.39 2.74 -3.61
CA VAL A 148 -0.02 2.32 -3.95
C VAL A 148 0.06 0.80 -3.85
N ALA A 149 0.52 0.15 -4.93
CA ALA A 149 0.94 -1.24 -4.92
C ALA A 149 2.47 -1.27 -4.84
N GLU A 150 3.00 -1.65 -3.68
CA GLU A 150 4.44 -1.52 -3.40
C GLU A 150 5.14 -2.85 -3.09
N THR A 151 6.47 -2.84 -3.16
CA THR A 151 7.34 -3.95 -2.76
C THR A 151 7.08 -5.24 -3.57
N ILE A 152 6.48 -5.12 -4.74
CA ILE A 152 6.17 -6.26 -5.60
C ILE A 152 7.38 -6.55 -6.48
N THR A 153 7.82 -7.80 -6.48
CA THR A 153 9.04 -8.25 -7.17
C THR A 153 8.78 -9.02 -8.46
N TRP A 154 7.55 -9.48 -8.66
CA TRP A 154 7.07 -10.12 -9.88
C TRP A 154 6.20 -9.14 -10.66
N LEU A 155 6.52 -8.90 -11.94
CA LEU A 155 5.72 -8.01 -12.78
C LEU A 155 4.29 -8.55 -12.96
N GLU A 156 4.13 -9.86 -13.14
CA GLU A 156 2.82 -10.47 -13.30
C GLU A 156 1.94 -10.33 -12.03
N GLU A 157 2.52 -10.41 -10.83
CA GLU A 157 1.79 -10.09 -9.59
C GLU A 157 1.39 -8.61 -9.53
N ALA A 158 2.29 -7.71 -9.93
CA ALA A 158 1.99 -6.28 -10.00
C ALA A 158 0.83 -5.97 -10.95
N LYS A 159 0.74 -6.67 -12.08
CA LYS A 159 -0.39 -6.55 -13.02
C LYS A 159 -1.71 -7.00 -12.40
N ILE A 160 -1.71 -8.03 -11.56
CA ILE A 160 -2.91 -8.47 -10.84
C ILE A 160 -3.38 -7.36 -9.88
N ALA A 161 -2.48 -6.81 -9.07
CA ALA A 161 -2.80 -5.70 -8.18
C ALA A 161 -3.33 -4.48 -8.94
N LEU A 162 -2.66 -4.09 -10.01
CA LEU A 162 -3.04 -2.97 -10.87
C LEU A 162 -4.45 -3.15 -11.43
N LYS A 163 -4.75 -4.32 -11.97
CA LYS A 163 -6.09 -4.65 -12.50
C LYS A 163 -7.17 -4.45 -11.43
N VAL A 164 -6.96 -4.97 -10.24
CA VAL A 164 -7.93 -4.87 -9.14
C VAL A 164 -8.15 -3.41 -8.75
N ILE A 165 -7.09 -2.61 -8.63
CA ILE A 165 -7.20 -1.18 -8.29
C ILE A 165 -7.98 -0.42 -9.38
N LYS A 166 -7.67 -0.66 -10.65
CA LYS A 166 -8.34 0.01 -11.76
C LYS A 166 -9.81 -0.41 -11.91
N GLU A 167 -10.13 -1.68 -11.70
CA GLU A 167 -11.52 -2.16 -11.72
C GLU A 167 -12.35 -1.56 -10.55
N ALA A 168 -11.70 -1.21 -9.45
CA ALA A 168 -12.34 -0.46 -8.35
C ALA A 168 -12.59 1.03 -8.68
N GLY A 169 -12.05 1.53 -9.80
CA GLY A 169 -12.20 2.92 -10.23
C GLY A 169 -11.26 3.89 -9.50
N LEU A 170 -10.14 3.41 -8.97
CA LEU A 170 -9.17 4.21 -8.24
C LEU A 170 -7.92 4.50 -9.09
N ILE A 171 -7.26 5.60 -8.76
CA ILE A 171 -5.92 5.91 -9.28
C ILE A 171 -4.94 4.89 -8.71
N ALA A 172 -4.09 4.32 -9.58
CA ALA A 172 -3.13 3.29 -9.24
C ALA A 172 -1.69 3.78 -9.40
N VAL A 173 -0.93 3.68 -8.32
CA VAL A 173 0.53 3.87 -8.31
C VAL A 173 1.17 2.48 -8.21
N SER A 174 1.98 2.11 -9.21
CA SER A 174 2.67 0.82 -9.23
C SER A 174 4.16 0.99 -8.93
N ASN A 175 4.60 0.39 -7.84
CA ASN A 175 5.97 0.47 -7.36
C ASN A 175 6.58 -0.94 -7.30
N LEU A 176 7.59 -1.18 -8.14
CA LEU A 176 8.31 -2.45 -8.20
C LEU A 176 9.56 -2.44 -7.32
N SER A 177 9.86 -3.58 -6.70
CA SER A 177 11.09 -3.79 -5.96
C SER A 177 12.03 -4.72 -6.75
N ILE A 178 13.13 -4.15 -7.26
CA ILE A 178 14.15 -4.88 -8.02
C ILE A 178 15.35 -5.10 -7.10
N LYS A 179 15.63 -6.37 -6.76
CA LYS A 179 16.64 -6.70 -5.74
C LYS A 179 18.00 -7.09 -6.29
N LYS A 180 18.07 -7.83 -7.37
CA LYS A 180 19.31 -8.31 -7.99
C LYS A 180 19.18 -8.39 -9.50
N GLY A 181 20.28 -8.05 -10.22
CA GLY A 181 20.37 -8.25 -11.65
C GLY A 181 19.56 -7.29 -12.50
N ASP A 182 19.19 -6.15 -11.94
CA ASP A 182 18.51 -5.06 -12.64
C ASP A 182 17.19 -5.47 -13.35
N LYS A 183 16.55 -6.54 -12.88
CA LYS A 183 15.30 -7.08 -13.43
C LYS A 183 14.33 -7.53 -12.33
N THR A 184 13.06 -7.61 -12.70
CA THR A 184 12.05 -8.29 -11.89
C THR A 184 12.37 -9.79 -11.76
N ARG A 185 11.70 -10.48 -10.84
CA ARG A 185 11.88 -11.93 -10.68
C ARG A 185 11.48 -12.74 -11.92
N ASP A 186 10.52 -12.23 -12.69
CA ASP A 186 10.08 -12.77 -13.97
C ASP A 186 10.84 -12.21 -15.17
N ASN A 187 12.03 -11.64 -14.91
CA ASN A 187 13.06 -11.30 -15.89
C ASN A 187 12.74 -10.10 -16.82
N TYR A 188 11.86 -9.19 -16.41
CA TYR A 188 11.62 -7.93 -17.11
C TYR A 188 12.60 -6.84 -16.65
N THR A 189 13.07 -6.03 -17.59
CA THR A 189 13.85 -4.83 -17.27
C THR A 189 12.96 -3.77 -16.60
N PRO A 190 13.54 -2.79 -15.88
CA PRO A 190 12.76 -1.65 -15.37
C PRO A 190 12.00 -0.90 -16.48
N GLU A 191 12.65 -0.67 -17.62
CA GLU A 191 12.05 0.01 -18.77
C GLU A 191 10.82 -0.76 -19.31
N ASP A 192 10.99 -2.05 -19.60
CA ASP A 192 9.88 -2.89 -20.07
C ASP A 192 8.77 -2.99 -19.02
N SER A 193 9.13 -3.08 -17.75
CA SER A 193 8.17 -3.15 -16.66
C SER A 193 7.31 -1.90 -16.57
N CYS A 194 7.92 -0.72 -16.61
CA CYS A 194 7.18 0.54 -16.58
C CYS A 194 6.23 0.66 -17.79
N LYS A 195 6.72 0.32 -18.98
CA LYS A 195 5.89 0.34 -20.19
C LYS A 195 4.71 -0.63 -20.12
N ILE A 196 4.96 -1.86 -19.66
CA ILE A 196 3.90 -2.87 -19.52
C ILE A 196 2.87 -2.42 -18.48
N LEU A 197 3.29 -1.86 -17.36
CA LEU A 197 2.36 -1.35 -16.34
C LEU A 197 1.56 -0.16 -16.86
N GLU A 198 2.18 0.78 -17.57
CA GLU A 198 1.49 1.89 -18.23
C GLU A 198 0.46 1.40 -19.23
N ASP A 199 0.82 0.46 -20.11
CA ASP A 199 -0.07 -0.17 -21.09
C ASP A 199 -1.26 -0.92 -20.44
N ASN A 200 -1.10 -1.37 -19.20
CA ASN A 200 -2.14 -2.00 -18.37
C ASN A 200 -2.92 -1.02 -17.49
N GLY A 201 -2.66 0.28 -17.59
CA GLY A 201 -3.45 1.34 -16.98
C GLY A 201 -2.90 1.88 -15.67
N ALA A 202 -1.63 1.65 -15.34
CA ALA A 202 -1.00 2.36 -14.23
C ALA A 202 -1.04 3.87 -14.50
N ASP A 203 -1.43 4.64 -13.48
CA ASP A 203 -1.50 6.09 -13.58
C ASP A 203 -0.16 6.74 -13.21
N VAL A 204 0.61 6.04 -12.36
CA VAL A 204 1.96 6.42 -11.91
C VAL A 204 2.82 5.19 -11.73
#